data_d18b61f5a172fc826bab4107a12816c6
#
_entry.id   d18b61f5a172fc826bab4107a12816c6
#
_cell.length_a   1.000
_cell.length_b   1.000
_cell.length_c   1.000
_cell.angle_alpha   90.00
_cell.angle_beta   90.00
_cell.angle_gamma   90.00
#
_symmetry.space_group_name_H-M   'P 1'
#
loop_
_entity.id
_entity.type
_entity.pdbx_description
1 polymer ?
#
loop_
_entity_poly.entity_id
_entity_poly.type
_entity_poly.pdbx_seq_one_letter_code
_entity_poly.pdbx_strand_id
1 'polypeptide(L)'
;SLHMNFVGNPGTGKTSVAMRMAQILHRLGYVRKGHLVAVTRDDLVGQYIGHTAPKTKEVLKKAMGGVLFIDEAYYLYRPENERDYGQEAIEILLQVMENQRDDLVVILAGYKDRMDTFFESNPGMSSRVAHHLDFPDYSVDELLQISQKMLIQQNYVFAPDADTVFQRYLGLRVQQPHFANARSVRNALDRARLRQASRLFADRDRQLSVDDLRTLTASDFAGSRVFQQADVSPDA
;
A
#
# COMPACT_ATOMS: atom_id res chain seq x y z
N SER A 1 22.67 -7.46 8.62
CA SER A 1 21.62 -7.63 7.63
C SER A 1 20.71 -6.40 7.59
N LEU A 2 20.36 -5.92 6.40
CA LEU A 2 19.47 -4.79 6.21
C LEU A 2 18.05 -5.24 5.80
N HIS A 3 17.74 -6.52 5.96
CA HIS A 3 16.38 -7.00 5.68
C HIS A 3 15.40 -6.43 6.71
N MET A 4 14.20 -6.10 6.25
CA MET A 4 13.22 -5.35 7.03
C MET A 4 11.84 -6.02 7.00
N ASN A 5 11.06 -5.78 8.04
CA ASN A 5 9.65 -6.11 8.12
C ASN A 5 8.83 -4.82 8.26
N PHE A 6 7.90 -4.59 7.35
CA PHE A 6 6.99 -3.44 7.35
C PHE A 6 5.59 -3.92 7.73
N VAL A 7 5.13 -3.55 8.92
CA VAL A 7 3.82 -3.98 9.43
C VAL A 7 2.86 -2.81 9.57
N GLY A 8 1.60 -3.06 9.22
CA GLY A 8 0.54 -2.05 9.32
C GLY A 8 -0.63 -2.34 8.39
N ASN A 9 -1.70 -1.59 8.58
CA ASN A 9 -2.93 -1.70 7.82
C ASN A 9 -2.74 -1.31 6.34
N PRO A 10 -3.68 -1.64 5.45
CA PRO A 10 -3.60 -1.26 4.04
C PRO A 10 -3.61 0.26 3.87
N GLY A 11 -2.87 0.73 2.87
CA GLY A 11 -2.84 2.15 2.51
C GLY A 11 -2.04 3.05 3.45
N THR A 12 -1.24 2.49 4.37
CA THR A 12 -0.35 3.23 5.28
C THR A 12 1.00 3.61 4.67
N GLY A 13 1.21 3.33 3.37
CA GLY A 13 2.39 3.79 2.65
C GLY A 13 3.58 2.82 2.61
N LYS A 14 3.44 1.56 3.05
CA LYS A 14 4.53 0.56 3.08
C LYS A 14 5.31 0.47 1.76
N THR A 15 4.62 0.28 0.64
CA THR A 15 5.26 0.18 -0.69
C THR A 15 5.93 1.48 -1.11
N SER A 16 5.32 2.63 -0.80
CA SER A 16 5.88 3.95 -1.13
C SER A 16 7.17 4.22 -0.35
N VAL A 17 7.21 3.85 0.93
CA VAL A 17 8.41 3.95 1.76
C VAL A 17 9.48 2.96 1.28
N ALA A 18 9.10 1.72 0.92
CA ALA A 18 10.03 0.74 0.37
C ALA A 18 10.72 1.25 -0.91
N MET A 19 9.99 1.90 -1.81
CA MET A 19 10.58 2.54 -3.01
C MET A 19 11.59 3.63 -2.65
N ARG A 20 11.27 4.48 -1.67
CA ARG A 20 12.19 5.50 -1.18
C ARG A 20 13.39 4.90 -0.48
N MET A 21 13.19 3.85 0.31
CA MET A 21 14.25 3.11 0.98
C MET A 21 15.25 2.53 -0.03
N ALA A 22 14.77 1.93 -1.13
CA ALA A 22 15.64 1.42 -2.19
C ALA A 22 16.56 2.52 -2.77
N GLN A 23 16.02 3.71 -3.00
CA GLN A 23 16.79 4.87 -3.47
C GLN A 23 17.81 5.35 -2.43
N ILE A 24 17.44 5.39 -1.16
CA ILE A 24 18.31 5.81 -0.06
C ILE A 24 19.45 4.82 0.12
N LEU A 25 19.13 3.52 0.16
CA LEU A 25 20.15 2.46 0.31
C LEU A 25 21.15 2.48 -0.86
N HIS A 26 20.69 2.74 -2.07
CA HIS A 26 21.56 2.91 -3.22
C HIS A 26 22.48 4.14 -3.08
N ARG A 27 21.94 5.30 -2.71
CA ARG A 27 22.73 6.53 -2.51
C ARG A 27 23.77 6.39 -1.40
N LEU A 28 23.47 5.57 -0.38
CA LEU A 28 24.40 5.27 0.72
C LEU A 28 25.38 4.14 0.39
N GLY A 29 25.29 3.53 -0.79
CA GLY A 29 26.19 2.47 -1.24
C GLY A 29 25.90 1.07 -0.66
N TYR A 30 24.74 0.87 0.00
CA TYR A 30 24.36 -0.43 0.54
C TYR A 30 23.83 -1.41 -0.52
N VAL A 31 23.30 -0.92 -1.61
CA VAL A 31 22.90 -1.71 -2.78
C VAL A 31 23.39 -1.04 -4.06
N ARG A 32 23.72 -1.86 -5.07
CA ARG A 32 24.31 -1.34 -6.32
C ARG A 32 23.32 -0.58 -7.21
N LYS A 33 22.01 -0.88 -7.08
CA LYS A 33 20.93 -0.30 -7.87
C LYS A 33 19.84 0.20 -6.93
N GLY A 34 19.23 1.31 -7.27
CA GLY A 34 18.15 1.92 -6.47
C GLY A 34 16.75 1.44 -6.88
N HIS A 35 16.61 0.26 -7.47
CA HIS A 35 15.33 -0.27 -7.93
C HIS A 35 14.66 -1.14 -6.87
N LEU A 36 13.35 -1.21 -6.96
CA LEU A 36 12.49 -2.08 -6.15
C LEU A 36 11.78 -3.07 -7.06
N VAL A 37 11.81 -4.34 -6.71
CA VAL A 37 10.94 -5.38 -7.30
C VAL A 37 9.88 -5.70 -6.28
N ALA A 38 8.63 -5.29 -6.55
CA ALA A 38 7.48 -5.54 -5.68
C ALA A 38 6.72 -6.77 -6.19
N VAL A 39 6.49 -7.73 -5.30
CA VAL A 39 5.86 -9.01 -5.61
C VAL A 39 4.90 -9.42 -4.50
N THR A 40 4.04 -10.38 -4.84
CA THR A 40 3.17 -11.11 -3.92
C THR A 40 3.54 -12.60 -3.94
N ARG A 41 2.84 -13.40 -3.13
CA ARG A 41 2.98 -14.86 -3.17
C ARG A 41 2.88 -15.43 -4.59
N ASP A 42 1.92 -14.97 -5.38
CA ASP A 42 1.64 -15.52 -6.70
C ASP A 42 2.79 -15.32 -7.71
N ASP A 43 3.67 -14.36 -7.46
CA ASP A 43 4.88 -14.13 -8.25
C ASP A 43 6.02 -15.08 -7.88
N LEU A 44 5.99 -15.66 -6.68
CA LEU A 44 7.05 -16.51 -6.12
C LEU A 44 6.72 -18.00 -6.19
N VAL A 45 5.45 -18.35 -5.90
CA VAL A 45 5.02 -19.73 -5.72
C VAL A 45 4.38 -20.26 -7.01
N GLY A 46 4.81 -21.45 -7.44
CA GLY A 46 4.25 -22.14 -8.59
C GLY A 46 2.94 -22.86 -8.25
N GLN A 47 2.17 -23.17 -9.30
CA GLN A 47 0.91 -23.92 -9.17
C GLN A 47 1.13 -25.45 -9.19
N TYR A 48 2.27 -25.91 -9.70
CA TYR A 48 2.60 -27.32 -9.86
C TYR A 48 3.96 -27.63 -9.25
N ILE A 49 4.18 -28.93 -8.99
CA ILE A 49 5.47 -29.46 -8.50
C ILE A 49 6.60 -29.00 -9.42
N GLY A 50 7.68 -28.49 -8.85
CA GLY A 50 8.88 -28.05 -9.56
C GLY A 50 8.79 -26.66 -10.20
N HIS A 51 7.66 -25.96 -10.10
CA HIS A 51 7.50 -24.62 -10.66
C HIS A 51 7.91 -23.49 -9.70
N THR A 52 7.92 -23.73 -8.39
CA THR A 52 8.23 -22.70 -7.40
C THR A 52 9.68 -22.25 -7.46
N ALA A 53 10.64 -23.17 -7.46
CA ALA A 53 12.06 -22.81 -7.44
C ALA A 53 12.49 -21.97 -8.66
N PRO A 54 12.16 -22.31 -9.92
CA PRO A 54 12.47 -21.46 -11.05
C PRO A 54 11.85 -20.07 -10.96
N LYS A 55 10.58 -20.00 -10.53
CA LYS A 55 9.82 -18.76 -10.43
C LYS A 55 10.42 -17.84 -9.36
N THR A 56 10.69 -18.35 -8.17
CA THR A 56 11.34 -17.62 -7.08
C THR A 56 12.73 -17.13 -7.50
N LYS A 57 13.54 -17.97 -8.14
CA LYS A 57 14.88 -17.59 -8.61
C LYS A 57 14.86 -16.51 -9.69
N GLU A 58 13.86 -16.52 -10.58
CA GLU A 58 13.70 -15.47 -11.59
C GLU A 58 13.40 -14.09 -10.92
N VAL A 59 12.51 -14.07 -9.95
CA VAL A 59 12.20 -12.84 -9.17
C VAL A 59 13.45 -12.35 -8.45
N LEU A 60 14.15 -13.23 -7.76
CA LEU A 60 15.40 -12.89 -7.06
C LEU A 60 16.45 -12.32 -8.01
N LYS A 61 16.62 -12.92 -9.19
CA LYS A 61 17.53 -12.40 -10.23
C LYS A 61 17.18 -10.98 -10.67
N LYS A 62 15.89 -10.66 -10.79
CA LYS A 62 15.43 -9.30 -11.12
C LYS A 62 15.72 -8.31 -9.98
N ALA A 63 15.63 -8.75 -8.73
CA ALA A 63 15.82 -7.92 -7.55
C ALA A 63 17.30 -7.71 -7.17
N MET A 64 18.21 -8.55 -7.68
CA MET A 64 19.64 -8.49 -7.34
C MET A 64 20.24 -7.11 -7.61
N GLY A 65 21.01 -6.64 -6.66
CA GLY A 65 21.59 -5.29 -6.65
C GLY A 65 20.65 -4.21 -6.13
N GLY A 66 19.43 -4.56 -5.73
CA GLY A 66 18.40 -3.63 -5.26
C GLY A 66 17.59 -4.17 -4.08
N VAL A 67 16.29 -3.90 -4.10
CA VAL A 67 15.37 -4.26 -3.03
C VAL A 67 14.25 -5.16 -3.56
N LEU A 68 14.03 -6.29 -2.90
CA LEU A 68 12.85 -7.14 -3.10
C LEU A 68 11.81 -6.80 -2.03
N PHE A 69 10.63 -6.36 -2.44
CA PHE A 69 9.50 -6.09 -1.57
C PHE A 69 8.44 -7.17 -1.76
N ILE A 70 8.14 -7.92 -0.71
CA ILE A 70 7.14 -8.98 -0.72
C ILE A 70 5.93 -8.50 0.07
N ASP A 71 4.86 -8.16 -0.63
CA ASP A 71 3.61 -7.75 0.01
C ASP A 71 2.81 -8.96 0.48
N GLU A 72 2.16 -8.81 1.64
CA GLU A 72 1.40 -9.88 2.30
C GLU A 72 2.21 -11.18 2.43
N ALA A 73 3.47 -11.05 2.88
CA ALA A 73 4.45 -12.14 2.93
C ALA A 73 4.00 -13.35 3.77
N TYR A 74 3.10 -13.16 4.73
CA TYR A 74 2.52 -14.26 5.52
C TYR A 74 1.77 -15.29 4.67
N TYR A 75 1.31 -14.94 3.46
CA TYR A 75 0.71 -15.91 2.56
C TYR A 75 1.72 -16.94 1.99
N LEU A 76 3.01 -16.72 2.12
CA LEU A 76 4.02 -17.71 1.76
C LEU A 76 3.96 -18.96 2.65
N TYR A 77 3.43 -18.84 3.87
CA TYR A 77 3.29 -19.94 4.81
C TYR A 77 1.81 -20.30 5.00
N ARG A 78 1.41 -21.52 4.63
CA ARG A 78 0.05 -22.05 4.73
C ARG A 78 0.10 -23.45 5.32
N PRO A 79 0.21 -23.58 6.65
CA PRO A 79 0.36 -24.87 7.33
C PRO A 79 -0.85 -25.80 7.16
N GLU A 80 -2.02 -25.23 6.90
CA GLU A 80 -3.27 -25.97 6.66
C GLU A 80 -3.31 -26.70 5.31
N ASN A 81 -2.37 -26.42 4.41
CA ASN A 81 -2.33 -27.01 3.08
C ASN A 81 -1.04 -27.82 2.89
N GLU A 82 -1.10 -29.15 3.11
CA GLU A 82 0.04 -30.07 2.95
C GLU A 82 0.64 -30.09 1.52
N ARG A 83 -0.10 -29.61 0.52
CA ARG A 83 0.35 -29.49 -0.87
C ARG A 83 0.79 -28.08 -1.24
N ASP A 84 1.06 -27.23 -0.24
CA ASP A 84 1.50 -25.88 -0.49
C ASP A 84 3.00 -25.80 -0.81
N TYR A 85 3.32 -25.12 -1.90
CA TYR A 85 4.71 -24.96 -2.37
C TYR A 85 5.37 -23.67 -1.83
N GLY A 86 4.73 -22.96 -0.92
CA GLY A 86 5.26 -21.72 -0.35
C GLY A 86 6.49 -21.95 0.52
N GLN A 87 6.58 -23.11 1.19
CA GLN A 87 7.73 -23.48 2.00
C GLN A 87 9.03 -23.54 1.16
N GLU A 88 8.95 -24.07 -0.08
CA GLU A 88 10.09 -24.08 -1.01
C GLU A 88 10.56 -22.64 -1.34
N ALA A 89 9.64 -21.71 -1.54
CA ALA A 89 9.99 -20.30 -1.76
C ALA A 89 10.64 -19.68 -0.54
N ILE A 90 10.14 -19.97 0.67
CA ILE A 90 10.75 -19.50 1.95
C ILE A 90 12.18 -20.00 2.08
N GLU A 91 12.46 -21.27 1.81
CA GLU A 91 13.79 -21.86 1.90
C GLU A 91 14.78 -21.21 0.93
N ILE A 92 14.36 -20.98 -0.31
CA ILE A 92 15.18 -20.27 -1.30
C ILE A 92 15.44 -18.82 -0.87
N LEU A 93 14.41 -18.11 -0.36
CA LEU A 93 14.57 -16.76 0.18
C LEU A 93 15.57 -16.73 1.33
N LEU A 94 15.47 -17.64 2.30
CA LEU A 94 16.39 -17.73 3.43
C LEU A 94 17.84 -17.92 2.98
N GLN A 95 18.06 -18.81 2.01
CA GLN A 95 19.39 -19.06 1.44
C GLN A 95 19.98 -17.81 0.78
N VAL A 96 19.18 -17.10 -0.01
CA VAL A 96 19.64 -15.91 -0.73
C VAL A 96 19.84 -14.73 0.22
N MET A 97 18.94 -14.55 1.20
CA MET A 97 19.08 -13.51 2.23
C MET A 97 20.36 -13.65 3.06
N GLU A 98 20.86 -14.85 3.24
CA GLU A 98 22.16 -15.11 3.90
C GLU A 98 23.34 -14.87 2.95
N ASN A 99 23.30 -15.53 1.79
CA ASN A 99 24.45 -15.59 0.88
C ASN A 99 24.65 -14.30 0.07
N GLN A 100 23.58 -13.50 -0.13
CA GLN A 100 23.58 -12.29 -0.97
C GLN A 100 23.21 -11.04 -0.17
N ARG A 101 23.41 -11.06 1.13
CA ARG A 101 23.05 -9.97 2.06
C ARG A 101 23.69 -8.61 1.74
N ASP A 102 24.81 -8.62 1.00
CA ASP A 102 25.54 -7.41 0.59
C ASP A 102 25.05 -6.86 -0.78
N ASP A 103 24.21 -7.60 -1.49
CA ASP A 103 23.73 -7.23 -2.83
C ASP A 103 22.20 -7.22 -2.96
N LEU A 104 21.48 -7.68 -1.94
CA LEU A 104 20.03 -7.73 -1.92
C LEU A 104 19.48 -7.38 -0.55
N VAL A 105 18.56 -6.44 -0.51
CA VAL A 105 17.73 -6.17 0.68
C VAL A 105 16.31 -6.71 0.44
N VAL A 106 15.83 -7.52 1.38
CA VAL A 106 14.45 -8.03 1.34
C VAL A 106 13.61 -7.26 2.36
N ILE A 107 12.48 -6.76 1.92
CA ILE A 107 11.45 -6.13 2.76
C ILE A 107 10.21 -7.02 2.70
N LEU A 108 9.84 -7.59 3.83
CA LEU A 108 8.59 -8.30 4.01
C LEU A 108 7.52 -7.32 4.51
N ALA A 109 6.31 -7.40 3.99
CA ALA A 109 5.24 -6.50 4.41
C ALA A 109 3.93 -7.25 4.65
N GLY A 110 3.12 -6.74 5.58
CA GLY A 110 1.81 -7.31 5.86
C GLY A 110 1.13 -6.73 7.09
N TYR A 111 0.02 -7.32 7.47
CA TYR A 111 -0.66 -7.02 8.73
C TYR A 111 0.16 -7.50 9.91
N LYS A 112 0.21 -6.68 10.98
CA LYS A 112 1.04 -6.96 12.15
C LYS A 112 0.82 -8.36 12.71
N ASP A 113 -0.40 -8.69 13.10
CA ASP A 113 -0.73 -9.96 13.75
C ASP A 113 -0.38 -11.18 12.87
N ARG A 114 -0.61 -11.06 11.55
CA ARG A 114 -0.29 -12.13 10.60
C ARG A 114 1.21 -12.28 10.38
N MET A 115 1.94 -11.17 10.36
CA MET A 115 3.40 -11.19 10.26
C MET A 115 4.04 -11.74 11.52
N ASP A 116 3.52 -11.42 12.71
CA ASP A 116 3.98 -11.98 13.98
C ASP A 116 3.86 -13.52 13.96
N THR A 117 2.69 -14.05 13.57
CA THR A 117 2.47 -15.50 13.38
C THR A 117 3.40 -16.11 12.33
N PHE A 118 3.63 -15.41 11.23
CA PHE A 118 4.56 -15.84 10.18
C PHE A 118 5.99 -15.99 10.70
N PHE A 119 6.49 -15.02 11.47
CA PHE A 119 7.82 -15.06 12.06
C PHE A 119 7.95 -16.12 13.16
N GLU A 120 6.94 -16.32 13.99
CA GLU A 120 6.90 -17.40 14.98
C GLU A 120 7.01 -18.78 14.32
N SER A 121 6.30 -18.96 13.19
CA SER A 121 6.30 -20.21 12.43
C SER A 121 7.59 -20.43 11.60
N ASN A 122 8.36 -19.38 11.36
CA ASN A 122 9.56 -19.40 10.52
C ASN A 122 10.76 -18.75 11.23
N PRO A 123 11.39 -19.45 12.22
CA PRO A 123 12.50 -18.88 13.00
C PRO A 123 13.70 -18.44 12.15
N GLY A 124 13.90 -19.08 10.98
CA GLY A 124 14.92 -18.69 10.02
C GLY A 124 14.70 -17.29 9.44
N MET A 125 13.45 -16.88 9.23
CA MET A 125 13.12 -15.50 8.83
C MET A 125 13.38 -14.52 9.97
N SER A 126 12.94 -14.86 11.19
CA SER A 126 13.15 -14.03 12.39
C SER A 126 14.63 -13.69 12.61
N SER A 127 15.52 -14.67 12.41
CA SER A 127 16.96 -14.46 12.62
C SER A 127 17.62 -13.56 11.57
N ARG A 128 17.04 -13.41 10.38
CA ARG A 128 17.60 -12.64 9.26
C ARG A 128 17.00 -11.27 9.10
N VAL A 129 15.77 -11.07 9.55
CA VAL A 129 15.05 -9.78 9.48
C VAL A 129 15.24 -9.05 10.80
N ALA A 130 16.21 -8.13 10.83
CA ALA A 130 16.61 -7.43 12.05
C ALA A 130 15.79 -6.15 12.33
N HIS A 131 15.16 -5.58 11.30
CA HIS A 131 14.50 -4.28 11.40
C HIS A 131 12.98 -4.43 11.21
N HIS A 132 12.23 -4.05 12.24
CA HIS A 132 10.77 -4.05 12.22
C HIS A 132 10.28 -2.61 12.27
N LEU A 133 9.51 -2.21 11.26
CA LEU A 133 8.95 -0.86 11.13
C LEU A 133 7.43 -0.93 11.17
N ASP A 134 6.86 -0.24 12.14
CA ASP A 134 5.41 -0.08 12.27
C ASP A 134 4.92 1.08 11.40
N PHE A 135 3.84 0.85 10.66
CA PHE A 135 3.13 1.83 9.86
C PHE A 135 1.74 2.02 10.47
N PRO A 136 1.60 2.94 11.43
CA PRO A 136 0.31 3.20 12.06
C PRO A 136 -0.69 3.78 11.06
N ASP A 137 -1.98 3.71 11.41
CA ASP A 137 -3.02 4.39 10.67
C ASP A 137 -2.80 5.90 10.73
N TYR A 138 -3.11 6.58 9.63
CA TYR A 138 -3.01 8.03 9.57
C TYR A 138 -4.13 8.71 10.35
N SER A 139 -3.83 9.81 10.99
CA SER A 139 -4.82 10.73 11.54
C SER A 139 -5.64 11.40 10.43
N VAL A 140 -6.80 11.97 10.80
CA VAL A 140 -7.64 12.72 9.85
C VAL A 140 -6.87 13.87 9.19
N ASP A 141 -6.04 14.58 9.94
CA ASP A 141 -5.24 15.69 9.43
C ASP A 141 -4.16 15.22 8.45
N GLU A 142 -3.50 14.09 8.73
CA GLU A 142 -2.54 13.48 7.80
C GLU A 142 -3.21 12.99 6.53
N LEU A 143 -4.42 12.40 6.64
CA LEU A 143 -5.20 11.96 5.48
C LEU A 143 -5.64 13.15 4.62
N LEU A 144 -5.97 14.28 5.23
CA LEU A 144 -6.28 15.53 4.50
C LEU A 144 -5.05 16.04 3.74
N GLN A 145 -3.89 16.07 4.38
CA GLN A 145 -2.62 16.45 3.71
C GLN A 145 -2.26 15.50 2.57
N ILE A 146 -2.49 14.19 2.75
CA ILE A 146 -2.29 13.18 1.70
C ILE A 146 -3.23 13.44 0.52
N SER A 147 -4.50 13.77 0.79
CA SER A 147 -5.49 14.07 -0.25
C SER A 147 -5.09 15.30 -1.08
N GLN A 148 -4.64 16.36 -0.44
CA GLN A 148 -4.15 17.56 -1.11
C GLN A 148 -2.96 17.27 -2.03
N LYS A 149 -1.99 16.47 -1.56
CA LYS A 149 -0.86 16.02 -2.39
C LYS A 149 -1.31 15.16 -3.58
N MET A 150 -2.27 14.26 -3.39
CA MET A 150 -2.81 13.43 -4.48
C MET A 150 -3.51 14.29 -5.54
N LEU A 151 -4.29 15.28 -5.13
CA LEU A 151 -4.96 16.21 -6.04
C LEU A 151 -3.96 17.04 -6.84
N ILE A 152 -2.97 17.62 -6.20
CA ILE A 152 -1.93 18.41 -6.87
C ILE A 152 -1.20 17.59 -7.94
N GLN A 153 -0.86 16.33 -7.63
CA GLN A 153 -0.23 15.40 -8.59
C GLN A 153 -1.09 15.12 -9.83
N GLN A 154 -2.40 15.27 -9.70
CA GLN A 154 -3.38 15.04 -10.76
C GLN A 154 -3.90 16.35 -11.38
N ASN A 155 -3.31 17.50 -11.05
CA ASN A 155 -3.72 18.85 -11.46
C ASN A 155 -5.14 19.22 -10.98
N TYR A 156 -5.57 18.69 -9.82
CA TYR A 156 -6.80 19.07 -9.16
C TYR A 156 -6.52 19.90 -7.91
N VAL A 157 -7.52 20.67 -7.49
CA VAL A 157 -7.50 21.42 -6.23
C VAL A 157 -8.88 21.33 -5.55
N PHE A 158 -8.90 21.51 -4.23
CA PHE A 158 -10.14 21.73 -3.51
C PHE A 158 -10.63 23.17 -3.70
N ALA A 159 -11.95 23.35 -3.81
CA ALA A 159 -12.57 24.66 -3.56
C ALA A 159 -12.40 25.05 -2.07
N PRO A 160 -12.48 26.35 -1.73
CA PRO A 160 -12.22 26.82 -0.35
C PRO A 160 -13.10 26.17 0.74
N ASP A 161 -14.31 25.73 0.41
CA ASP A 161 -15.26 25.06 1.31
C ASP A 161 -15.15 23.52 1.26
N ALA A 162 -14.52 22.97 0.25
CA ALA A 162 -14.42 21.54 0.04
C ALA A 162 -13.48 20.85 1.03
N ASP A 163 -12.44 21.52 1.49
CA ASP A 163 -11.50 21.02 2.51
C ASP A 163 -12.24 20.65 3.79
N THR A 164 -13.11 21.54 4.29
CA THR A 164 -13.90 21.32 5.52
C THR A 164 -14.87 20.15 5.37
N VAL A 165 -15.55 20.07 4.23
CA VAL A 165 -16.48 18.95 3.93
C VAL A 165 -15.71 17.64 3.82
N PHE A 166 -14.55 17.65 3.18
CA PHE A 166 -13.74 16.44 3.05
C PHE A 166 -13.12 16.01 4.38
N GLN A 167 -12.71 16.93 5.23
CA GLN A 167 -12.24 16.64 6.58
C GLN A 167 -13.34 15.96 7.43
N ARG A 168 -14.58 16.47 7.36
CA ARG A 168 -15.74 15.82 7.98
C ARG A 168 -15.99 14.43 7.42
N TYR A 169 -15.92 14.27 6.09
CA TYR A 169 -16.00 12.96 5.42
C TYR A 169 -14.98 11.98 5.98
N LEU A 170 -13.72 12.40 6.10
CA LEU A 170 -12.64 11.56 6.63
C LEU A 170 -12.90 11.14 8.07
N GLY A 171 -13.35 12.06 8.93
CA GLY A 171 -13.70 11.77 10.33
C GLY A 171 -14.77 10.68 10.48
N LEU A 172 -15.77 10.69 9.59
CA LEU A 172 -16.81 9.66 9.56
C LEU A 172 -16.29 8.35 8.93
N ARG A 173 -15.49 8.44 7.87
CA ARG A 173 -15.02 7.27 7.12
C ARG A 173 -14.01 6.43 7.89
N VAL A 174 -13.16 7.05 8.70
CA VAL A 174 -12.17 6.36 9.55
C VAL A 174 -12.84 5.39 10.53
N GLN A 175 -14.05 5.72 10.99
CA GLN A 175 -14.81 4.88 11.93
C GLN A 175 -15.58 3.74 11.26
N GLN A 176 -15.65 3.71 9.94
CA GLN A 176 -16.40 2.70 9.20
C GLN A 176 -15.54 1.46 8.90
N PRO A 177 -16.15 0.28 8.75
CA PRO A 177 -15.44 -0.93 8.39
C PRO A 177 -14.74 -0.79 7.04
N HIS A 178 -13.69 -1.59 6.87
CA HIS A 178 -12.87 -1.64 5.65
C HIS A 178 -12.22 -0.30 5.28
N PHE A 179 -11.97 0.56 6.27
CA PHE A 179 -11.14 1.73 6.05
C PHE A 179 -9.70 1.30 5.74
N ALA A 180 -9.11 1.90 4.70
CA ALA A 180 -7.79 1.53 4.19
C ALA A 180 -6.91 2.77 3.94
N ASN A 181 -6.90 3.70 4.89
CA ASN A 181 -6.02 4.87 4.90
C ASN A 181 -5.97 5.61 3.54
N ALA A 182 -4.78 5.86 2.99
CA ALA A 182 -4.60 6.57 1.72
C ALA A 182 -5.29 5.90 0.53
N ARG A 183 -5.54 4.58 0.57
CA ARG A 183 -6.33 3.90 -0.47
C ARG A 183 -7.80 4.34 -0.42
N SER A 184 -8.37 4.48 0.78
CA SER A 184 -9.73 5.00 0.95
C SER A 184 -9.83 6.47 0.52
N VAL A 185 -8.81 7.28 0.80
CA VAL A 185 -8.72 8.67 0.32
C VAL A 185 -8.73 8.70 -1.20
N ARG A 186 -7.88 7.92 -1.86
CA ARG A 186 -7.83 7.85 -3.34
C ARG A 186 -9.18 7.51 -3.94
N ASN A 187 -9.85 6.48 -3.41
CA ASN A 187 -11.17 6.07 -3.87
C ASN A 187 -12.22 7.17 -3.68
N ALA A 188 -12.13 7.95 -2.60
CA ALA A 188 -13.03 9.08 -2.36
C ALA A 188 -12.80 10.20 -3.37
N LEU A 189 -11.56 10.55 -3.66
CA LEU A 189 -11.19 11.55 -4.66
C LEU A 189 -11.62 11.13 -6.07
N ASP A 190 -11.42 9.88 -6.45
CA ASP A 190 -11.86 9.35 -7.75
C ASP A 190 -13.37 9.44 -7.91
N ARG A 191 -14.15 9.13 -6.86
CA ARG A 191 -15.61 9.29 -6.87
C ARG A 191 -16.03 10.75 -6.94
N ALA A 192 -15.32 11.66 -6.24
CA ALA A 192 -15.60 13.10 -6.31
C ALA A 192 -15.35 13.65 -7.72
N ARG A 193 -14.29 13.21 -8.39
CA ARG A 193 -13.99 13.57 -9.79
C ARG A 193 -15.10 13.11 -10.74
N LEU A 194 -15.66 11.91 -10.56
CA LEU A 194 -16.79 11.44 -11.35
C LEU A 194 -18.04 12.30 -11.13
N ARG A 195 -18.31 12.72 -9.88
CA ARG A 195 -19.43 13.63 -9.58
C ARG A 195 -19.20 15.02 -10.16
N GLN A 196 -17.97 15.54 -10.08
CA GLN A 196 -17.61 16.79 -10.75
C GLN A 196 -17.88 16.72 -12.25
N ALA A 197 -17.42 15.67 -12.92
CA ALA A 197 -17.65 15.48 -14.35
C ALA A 197 -19.16 15.44 -14.68
N SER A 198 -19.96 14.73 -13.88
CA SER A 198 -21.41 14.68 -14.04
C SER A 198 -22.07 16.05 -13.85
N ARG A 199 -21.64 16.80 -12.82
CA ARG A 199 -22.12 18.16 -12.53
C ARG A 199 -21.82 19.13 -13.68
N LEU A 200 -20.57 19.12 -14.17
CA LEU A 200 -20.14 19.97 -15.27
C LEU A 200 -20.83 19.60 -16.59
N PHE A 201 -21.08 18.32 -16.83
CA PHE A 201 -21.78 17.86 -18.02
C PHE A 201 -23.28 18.19 -18.01
N ALA A 202 -23.89 18.29 -16.84
CA ALA A 202 -25.31 18.67 -16.72
C ALA A 202 -25.58 20.13 -17.13
N ASP A 203 -24.57 21.00 -16.99
CA ASP A 203 -24.65 22.43 -17.35
C ASP A 203 -24.07 22.65 -18.75
N ARG A 204 -24.79 22.16 -19.78
CA ARG A 204 -24.32 22.12 -21.17
C ARG A 204 -24.15 23.48 -21.82
N ASP A 205 -24.84 24.49 -21.32
CA ASP A 205 -24.86 25.84 -21.91
C ASP A 205 -23.77 26.74 -21.32
N ARG A 206 -23.09 26.27 -20.30
CA ARG A 206 -22.01 27.01 -19.64
C ARG A 206 -20.67 26.77 -20.35
N GLN A 207 -20.00 27.85 -20.69
CA GLN A 207 -18.60 27.77 -21.11
C GLN A 207 -17.72 27.45 -19.89
N LEU A 208 -17.09 26.27 -19.90
CA LEU A 208 -16.22 25.80 -18.81
C LEU A 208 -14.85 26.47 -18.87
N SER A 209 -14.40 26.98 -17.75
CA SER A 209 -13.02 27.44 -17.57
C SER A 209 -12.08 26.29 -17.19
N VAL A 210 -10.76 26.51 -17.28
CA VAL A 210 -9.76 25.56 -16.78
C VAL A 210 -9.92 25.33 -15.27
N ASP A 211 -10.27 26.36 -14.51
CA ASP A 211 -10.49 26.27 -13.08
C ASP A 211 -11.75 25.42 -12.74
N ASP A 212 -12.81 25.49 -13.53
CA ASP A 212 -13.98 24.60 -13.37
C ASP A 212 -13.57 23.12 -13.52
N LEU A 213 -12.68 22.83 -14.47
CA LEU A 213 -12.26 21.46 -14.78
C LEU A 213 -11.32 20.87 -13.71
N ARG A 214 -10.59 21.70 -12.98
CA ARG A 214 -9.61 21.25 -11.97
C ARG A 214 -10.09 21.37 -10.53
N THR A 215 -11.22 22.02 -10.27
CA THR A 215 -11.69 22.31 -8.90
C THR A 215 -12.76 21.33 -8.46
N LEU A 216 -12.54 20.64 -7.35
CA LEU A 216 -13.52 19.83 -6.65
C LEU A 216 -14.22 20.68 -5.61
N THR A 217 -15.55 20.72 -5.66
CA THR A 217 -16.40 21.52 -4.76
C THR A 217 -16.96 20.66 -3.62
N ALA A 218 -17.48 21.29 -2.58
CA ALA A 218 -18.13 20.60 -1.47
C ALA A 218 -19.26 19.67 -1.93
N SER A 219 -20.02 20.04 -2.97
CA SER A 219 -21.10 19.23 -3.53
C SER A 219 -20.62 17.91 -4.15
N ASP A 220 -19.38 17.86 -4.66
CA ASP A 220 -18.79 16.65 -5.23
C ASP A 220 -18.51 15.59 -4.14
N PHE A 221 -18.39 16.01 -2.89
CA PHE A 221 -18.20 15.12 -1.71
C PHE A 221 -19.51 14.84 -0.97
N ALA A 222 -20.41 15.82 -0.86
CA ALA A 222 -21.66 15.73 -0.10
C ALA A 222 -22.59 14.59 -0.55
N GLY A 223 -22.55 14.20 -1.83
CA GLY A 223 -23.29 13.05 -2.36
C GLY A 223 -22.74 11.67 -1.95
N SER A 224 -21.78 11.60 -1.02
CA SER A 224 -21.24 10.33 -0.56
C SER A 224 -22.20 9.61 0.41
N ARG A 225 -22.31 8.27 0.25
CA ARG A 225 -23.06 7.41 1.18
C ARG A 225 -22.56 7.49 2.63
N VAL A 226 -21.33 7.92 2.85
CA VAL A 226 -20.73 8.09 4.19
C VAL A 226 -21.54 9.09 5.01
N PHE A 227 -21.98 10.20 4.40
CA PHE A 227 -22.84 11.17 5.07
C PHE A 227 -24.26 10.63 5.31
N GLN A 228 -24.82 9.90 4.35
CA GLN A 228 -26.17 9.30 4.48
C GLN A 228 -26.24 8.27 5.62
N GLN A 229 -25.17 7.51 5.84
CA GLN A 229 -25.10 6.53 6.93
C GLN A 229 -24.92 7.20 8.31
N ALA A 230 -24.28 8.36 8.38
CA ALA A 230 -24.14 9.11 9.62
C ALA A 230 -25.45 9.75 10.08
N ASP A 231 -26.32 10.14 9.13
CA ASP A 231 -27.64 10.75 9.42
C ASP A 231 -28.70 9.69 9.83
N VAL A 232 -28.42 8.40 9.63
CA VAL A 232 -29.35 7.27 9.93
C VAL A 232 -29.03 6.61 11.29
N SER A 233 -28.01 7.03 12.01
CA SER A 233 -27.72 6.56 13.38
C SER A 233 -28.09 7.63 14.42
N PRO A 234 -29.39 7.82 14.76
CA PRO A 234 -29.76 8.41 16.02
C PRO A 234 -29.88 7.27 17.05
N ASP A 235 -29.07 7.32 18.07
CA ASP A 235 -29.24 6.63 19.36
C ASP A 235 -29.73 5.18 19.35
N ALA A 236 -28.81 4.24 19.62
CA ALA A 236 -29.11 3.01 20.32
C ALA A 236 -28.09 2.79 21.43
#